data_c6d857d169f8fdc7a77231a39ccd2d15
#
_entry.id   c6d857d169f8fdc7a77231a39ccd2d15
#
_cell.length_a   1.000
_cell.length_b   1.000
_cell.length_c   1.000
_cell.angle_alpha   90.00
_cell.angle_beta   90.00
_cell.angle_gamma   90.00
#
_symmetry.space_group_name_H-M   'P 1'
#
loop_
_entity.id
_entity.type
_entity.pdbx_description
1 polymer ?
#
loop_
_entity_poly.entity_id
_entity_poly.type
_entity_poly.pdbx_seq_one_letter_code
_entity_poly.pdbx_strand_id
1 'polypeptide(L)'
;MFRTNPEPKDLIPELDALAAAATSSLELMNGIVALLHKNLLKYNWVGFYMIQKEGPGEDVLILGPFKGSMTPHTRIQLNQGICGAAASSGKTVVIDDVSADSRYLACSLETKSEIVVPVFVTGKVVGELDIDSHFLAAFAAEADRKLCEHAAKLLGKWMETHPGS
;
A
#
# COMPACT_ATOMS: atom_id res chain seq x y z
N MET A 1 -33.07 0.80 3.41
CA MET A 1 -32.08 -0.26 3.67
C MET A 1 -30.71 0.37 3.91
N PHE A 2 -30.23 0.29 5.13
CA PHE A 2 -28.93 0.84 5.48
C PHE A 2 -27.85 -0.13 4.99
N ARG A 3 -26.95 0.34 4.10
CA ARG A 3 -25.74 -0.40 3.80
C ARG A 3 -24.86 -0.34 5.05
N THR A 4 -24.65 -1.48 5.68
CA THR A 4 -23.59 -1.61 6.68
C THR A 4 -22.26 -1.38 5.97
N ASN A 5 -21.40 -0.51 6.52
CA ASN A 5 -20.06 -0.35 6.00
C ASN A 5 -19.35 -1.71 6.08
N PRO A 6 -18.68 -2.15 5.01
CA PRO A 6 -17.96 -3.41 5.06
C PRO A 6 -16.83 -3.34 6.09
N GLU A 7 -16.63 -4.44 6.79
CA GLU A 7 -15.46 -4.61 7.65
C GLU A 7 -14.26 -5.07 6.80
N PRO A 8 -13.02 -4.85 7.27
CA PRO A 8 -11.84 -5.29 6.53
C PRO A 8 -11.89 -6.76 6.08
N LYS A 9 -12.34 -7.66 6.95
CA LYS A 9 -12.45 -9.09 6.64
C LYS A 9 -13.39 -9.40 5.47
N ASP A 10 -14.40 -8.55 5.23
CA ASP A 10 -15.39 -8.77 4.18
C ASP A 10 -14.80 -8.55 2.79
N LEU A 11 -13.68 -7.85 2.69
CA LEU A 11 -13.01 -7.56 1.43
C LEU A 11 -11.99 -8.64 1.02
N ILE A 12 -11.64 -9.56 1.89
CA ILE A 12 -10.68 -10.62 1.58
C ILE A 12 -11.11 -11.46 0.37
N PRO A 13 -12.36 -11.98 0.31
CA PRO A 13 -12.80 -12.73 -0.87
C PRO A 13 -12.81 -11.90 -2.14
N GLU A 14 -13.13 -10.61 -2.05
CA GLU A 14 -13.13 -9.71 -3.21
C GLU A 14 -11.70 -9.46 -3.72
N LEU A 15 -10.72 -9.31 -2.82
CA LEU A 15 -9.30 -9.24 -3.20
C LEU A 15 -8.86 -10.52 -3.91
N ASP A 16 -9.21 -11.68 -3.37
CA ASP A 16 -8.86 -12.97 -3.97
C ASP A 16 -9.45 -13.10 -5.38
N ALA A 17 -10.69 -12.64 -5.59
CA ALA A 17 -11.34 -12.62 -6.90
C ALA A 17 -10.61 -11.70 -7.88
N LEU A 18 -10.15 -10.52 -7.43
CA LEU A 18 -9.35 -9.63 -8.28
C LEU A 18 -8.06 -10.30 -8.75
N ALA A 19 -7.36 -10.97 -7.85
CA ALA A 19 -6.13 -11.67 -8.19
C ALA A 19 -6.36 -12.82 -9.16
N ALA A 20 -7.46 -13.55 -9.00
CA ALA A 20 -7.83 -14.66 -9.88
C ALA A 20 -8.19 -14.19 -11.30
N ALA A 21 -8.78 -13.00 -11.44
CA ALA A 21 -9.24 -12.47 -12.71
C ALA A 21 -8.22 -11.58 -13.43
N ALA A 22 -7.20 -11.11 -12.73
CA ALA A 22 -6.24 -10.14 -13.28
C ALA A 22 -5.42 -10.72 -14.43
N THR A 23 -5.23 -9.91 -15.47
CA THR A 23 -4.40 -10.27 -16.66
C THR A 23 -3.07 -9.55 -16.67
N SER A 24 -2.85 -8.60 -15.76
CA SER A 24 -1.57 -7.89 -15.58
C SER A 24 -1.41 -7.44 -14.13
N SER A 25 -0.17 -7.19 -13.71
CA SER A 25 0.10 -6.63 -12.39
C SER A 25 -0.51 -5.24 -12.24
N LEU A 26 -0.50 -4.45 -13.30
CA LEU A 26 -1.11 -3.13 -13.32
C LEU A 26 -2.62 -3.19 -13.07
N GLU A 27 -3.31 -4.11 -13.74
CA GLU A 27 -4.74 -4.35 -13.53
C GLU A 27 -5.03 -4.75 -12.08
N LEU A 28 -4.23 -5.65 -11.52
CA LEU A 28 -4.40 -6.08 -10.13
C LEU A 28 -4.17 -4.91 -9.15
N MET A 29 -3.11 -4.13 -9.35
CA MET A 29 -2.85 -2.96 -8.51
C MET A 29 -3.99 -1.95 -8.57
N ASN A 30 -4.48 -1.64 -9.77
CA ASN A 30 -5.63 -0.74 -9.94
C ASN A 30 -6.88 -1.26 -9.23
N GLY A 31 -7.15 -2.56 -9.36
CA GLY A 31 -8.29 -3.20 -8.70
C GLY A 31 -8.20 -3.13 -7.18
N ILE A 32 -7.02 -3.40 -6.62
CA ILE A 32 -6.78 -3.36 -5.17
C ILE A 32 -6.98 -1.94 -4.63
N VAL A 33 -6.34 -0.93 -5.23
CA VAL A 33 -6.45 0.45 -4.72
C VAL A 33 -7.87 0.97 -4.81
N ALA A 34 -8.58 0.65 -5.88
CA ALA A 34 -9.99 1.05 -6.05
C ALA A 34 -10.89 0.37 -5.01
N LEU A 35 -10.72 -0.92 -4.78
CA LEU A 35 -11.53 -1.69 -3.82
C LEU A 35 -11.35 -1.16 -2.39
N LEU A 36 -10.11 -0.99 -1.95
CA LEU A 36 -9.81 -0.55 -0.59
C LEU A 36 -10.27 0.89 -0.37
N HIS A 37 -9.96 1.79 -1.29
CA HIS A 37 -10.32 3.20 -1.17
C HIS A 37 -11.84 3.42 -1.17
N LYS A 38 -12.56 2.72 -2.04
CA LYS A 38 -14.02 2.85 -2.18
C LYS A 38 -14.79 2.35 -0.96
N ASN A 39 -14.34 1.24 -0.36
CA ASN A 39 -15.14 0.52 0.64
C ASN A 39 -14.78 0.86 2.09
N LEU A 40 -13.59 1.39 2.33
CA LEU A 40 -13.11 1.69 3.68
C LEU A 40 -12.90 3.20 3.85
N LEU A 41 -13.83 3.83 4.57
CA LEU A 41 -13.89 5.30 4.71
C LEU A 41 -12.63 5.90 5.34
N LYS A 42 -11.90 5.12 6.14
CA LYS A 42 -10.66 5.55 6.77
C LYS A 42 -9.45 5.47 5.84
N TYR A 43 -9.57 4.81 4.69
CA TYR A 43 -8.49 4.65 3.73
C TYR A 43 -8.58 5.81 2.73
N ASN A 44 -8.13 6.97 3.14
CA ASN A 44 -8.31 8.22 2.40
C ASN A 44 -7.38 8.33 1.18
N TRP A 45 -6.21 7.69 1.26
CA TRP A 45 -5.30 7.55 0.15
C TRP A 45 -4.74 6.13 0.13
N VAL A 46 -4.81 5.48 -1.03
CA VAL A 46 -4.32 4.11 -1.21
C VAL A 46 -3.50 4.08 -2.49
N GLY A 47 -2.26 3.63 -2.39
CA GLY A 47 -1.39 3.55 -3.57
C GLY A 47 -0.29 2.51 -3.44
N PHE A 48 0.27 2.16 -4.58
CA PHE A 48 1.46 1.33 -4.67
C PHE A 48 2.67 2.16 -5.08
N TYR A 49 3.78 1.93 -4.42
CA TYR A 49 5.09 2.39 -4.86
C TYR A 49 5.89 1.17 -5.27
N MET A 50 6.48 1.19 -6.46
CA MET A 50 7.27 0.08 -6.97
C MET A 50 8.74 0.47 -7.07
N ILE A 51 9.63 -0.46 -6.70
CA ILE A 51 11.07 -0.23 -6.76
C ILE A 51 11.52 -0.27 -8.21
N GLN A 52 12.28 0.78 -8.61
CA GLN A 52 12.93 0.86 -9.90
C GLN A 52 14.43 1.11 -9.67
N LYS A 53 15.25 0.38 -10.42
CA LYS A 53 16.70 0.59 -10.38
C LYS A 53 17.08 1.72 -11.33
N GLU A 54 17.78 2.73 -10.82
CA GLU A 54 18.24 3.87 -11.62
C GLU A 54 19.74 3.83 -11.88
N GLY A 55 20.45 2.95 -11.21
CA GLY A 55 21.89 2.75 -11.37
C GLY A 55 22.36 1.68 -10.37
N PRO A 56 23.63 1.27 -10.40
CA PRO A 56 24.17 0.30 -9.44
C PRO A 56 24.00 0.82 -7.99
N GLY A 57 23.16 0.13 -7.20
CA GLY A 57 22.90 0.50 -5.81
C GLY A 57 21.94 1.68 -5.63
N GLU A 58 21.31 2.18 -6.70
CA GLU A 58 20.38 3.30 -6.66
C GLU A 58 18.96 2.84 -6.95
N ASP A 59 18.32 2.24 -5.94
CA ASP A 59 16.92 1.87 -6.02
C ASP A 59 16.03 3.02 -5.53
N VAL A 60 14.95 3.28 -6.25
CA VAL A 60 13.95 4.29 -5.88
C VAL A 60 12.56 3.71 -5.91
N LEU A 61 11.67 4.27 -5.11
CA LEU A 61 10.24 3.96 -5.12
C LEU A 61 9.54 4.92 -6.08
N ILE A 62 8.87 4.37 -7.07
CA ILE A 62 8.10 5.15 -8.05
C ILE A 62 6.61 4.90 -7.81
N LEU A 63 5.84 5.99 -7.75
CA LEU A 63 4.40 5.92 -7.57
C LEU A 63 3.75 5.19 -8.76
N GLY A 64 3.02 4.12 -8.45
CA GLY A 64 2.17 3.38 -9.36
C GLY A 64 0.70 3.78 -9.21
N PRO A 65 -0.24 2.85 -9.42
CA PRO A 65 -1.66 3.14 -9.26
C PRO A 65 -1.99 3.62 -7.86
N PHE A 66 -2.84 4.64 -7.77
CA PHE A 66 -3.32 5.18 -6.49
C PHE A 66 -4.72 5.75 -6.62
N LYS A 67 -5.40 5.88 -5.47
CA LYS A 67 -6.67 6.57 -5.31
C LYS A 67 -6.57 7.54 -4.13
N GLY A 68 -7.10 8.72 -4.29
CA GLY A 68 -7.04 9.82 -3.32
C GLY A 68 -6.49 11.09 -3.96
N SER A 69 -6.13 12.06 -3.13
CA SER A 69 -5.59 13.34 -3.60
C SER A 69 -4.23 13.18 -4.27
N MET A 70 -3.91 14.07 -5.20
CA MET A 70 -2.59 14.11 -5.80
C MET A 70 -1.51 14.30 -4.72
N THR A 71 -0.40 13.60 -4.87
CA THR A 71 0.75 13.71 -3.96
C THR A 71 1.95 14.29 -4.69
N PRO A 72 2.77 15.14 -4.02
CA PRO A 72 4.05 15.59 -4.58
C PRO A 72 5.12 14.49 -4.57
N HIS A 73 4.90 13.42 -3.79
CA HIS A 73 5.87 12.33 -3.62
C HIS A 73 5.62 11.22 -4.64
N THR A 74 5.98 11.48 -5.91
CA THR A 74 5.90 10.50 -6.99
C THR A 74 7.16 9.63 -7.08
N ARG A 75 8.21 10.02 -6.36
CA ARG A 75 9.51 9.37 -6.37
C ARG A 75 10.15 9.51 -4.98
N ILE A 76 10.43 8.39 -4.33
CA ILE A 76 10.94 8.35 -2.96
C ILE A 76 12.22 7.51 -2.91
N GLN A 77 13.28 8.05 -2.31
CA GLN A 77 14.50 7.30 -2.06
C GLN A 77 14.26 6.25 -0.97
N LEU A 78 14.95 5.10 -1.03
CA LEU A 78 14.76 4.02 -0.06
C LEU A 78 15.16 4.38 1.38
N ASN A 79 15.87 5.47 1.57
CA ASN A 79 16.25 5.97 2.90
C ASN A 79 15.39 7.15 3.37
N GLN A 80 14.29 7.46 2.67
CA GLN A 80 13.43 8.61 2.96
C GLN A 80 12.04 8.17 3.40
N GLY A 81 11.54 8.84 4.45
CA GLY A 81 10.18 8.72 4.89
C GLY A 81 9.81 7.34 5.46
N ILE A 82 8.53 7.18 5.72
CA ILE A 82 7.96 5.92 6.22
C ILE A 82 7.98 4.86 5.12
N CYS A 83 7.69 5.25 3.89
CA CYS A 83 7.77 4.36 2.72
C CYS A 83 9.19 3.81 2.53
N GLY A 84 10.20 4.67 2.60
CA GLY A 84 11.59 4.24 2.53
C GLY A 84 11.97 3.28 3.65
N ALA A 85 11.48 3.54 4.87
CA ALA A 85 11.73 2.68 6.03
C ALA A 85 11.10 1.29 5.86
N ALA A 86 9.89 1.19 5.33
CA ALA A 86 9.22 -0.08 5.08
C ALA A 86 9.96 -0.88 3.99
N ALA A 87 10.31 -0.25 2.87
CA ALA A 87 11.02 -0.89 1.78
C ALA A 87 12.41 -1.40 2.21
N SER A 88 13.14 -0.61 2.99
CA SER A 88 14.49 -0.96 3.45
C SER A 88 14.48 -2.05 4.52
N SER A 89 13.50 -2.03 5.44
CA SER A 89 13.40 -3.02 6.52
C SER A 89 12.74 -4.33 6.10
N GLY A 90 11.93 -4.30 5.04
CA GLY A 90 11.09 -5.43 4.64
C GLY A 90 9.99 -5.76 5.65
N LYS A 91 9.57 -4.80 6.47
CA LYS A 91 8.56 -4.99 7.51
C LYS A 91 7.41 -4.02 7.31
N THR A 92 6.20 -4.48 7.65
CA THR A 92 5.04 -3.58 7.76
C THR A 92 5.31 -2.50 8.80
N VAL A 93 5.05 -1.25 8.42
CA VAL A 93 5.17 -0.10 9.32
C VAL A 93 3.79 0.48 9.54
N VAL A 94 3.38 0.58 10.80
CA VAL A 94 2.10 1.20 11.20
C VAL A 94 2.41 2.40 12.08
N ILE A 95 1.94 3.58 11.66
CA ILE A 95 2.12 4.82 12.38
C ILE A 95 0.76 5.35 12.80
N ASP A 96 0.51 5.38 14.11
CA ASP A 96 -0.78 5.81 14.67
C ASP A 96 -0.95 7.33 14.63
N ASP A 97 0.15 8.07 14.68
CA ASP A 97 0.17 9.53 14.57
C ASP A 97 1.42 9.96 13.79
N VAL A 98 1.23 10.36 12.54
CA VAL A 98 2.35 10.75 11.66
C VAL A 98 3.07 12.01 12.15
N SER A 99 2.40 12.89 12.90
CA SER A 99 3.02 14.10 13.42
C SER A 99 4.07 13.80 14.49
N ALA A 100 4.02 12.62 15.11
CA ALA A 100 4.97 12.16 16.12
C ALA A 100 6.15 11.39 15.51
N ASP A 101 6.14 11.08 14.22
CA ASP A 101 7.20 10.34 13.55
C ASP A 101 8.07 11.27 12.70
N SER A 102 9.35 11.36 13.04
CA SER A 102 10.30 12.24 12.35
C SER A 102 10.60 11.81 10.90
N ARG A 103 10.26 10.57 10.53
CA ARG A 103 10.47 10.05 9.17
C ARG A 103 9.38 10.48 8.19
N TYR A 104 8.26 11.00 8.70
CA TYR A 104 7.09 11.30 7.89
C TYR A 104 7.38 12.39 6.84
N LEU A 105 7.09 12.05 5.57
CA LEU A 105 7.08 12.98 4.45
C LEU A 105 5.64 13.42 4.22
N ALA A 106 5.35 14.69 4.51
CA ALA A 106 4.00 15.22 4.43
C ALA A 106 3.46 15.16 3.00
N CYS A 107 2.54 14.24 2.72
CA CYS A 107 1.80 14.15 1.46
C CYS A 107 0.56 15.04 1.50
N SER A 108 -0.01 15.23 2.68
CA SER A 108 -1.20 16.03 2.92
C SER A 108 -1.19 16.50 4.37
N LEU A 109 -1.67 17.72 4.61
CA LEU A 109 -1.86 18.24 5.96
C LEU A 109 -2.97 17.49 6.71
N GLU A 110 -3.83 16.76 5.97
CA GLU A 110 -4.95 16.02 6.54
C GLU A 110 -4.57 14.62 7.01
N THR A 111 -3.44 14.07 6.55
CA THR A 111 -2.99 12.73 6.95
C THR A 111 -2.60 12.71 8.42
N LYS A 112 -3.16 11.75 9.16
CA LYS A 112 -2.93 11.56 10.60
C LYS A 112 -2.29 10.23 10.94
N SER A 113 -2.61 9.17 10.19
CA SER A 113 -2.01 7.85 10.39
C SER A 113 -1.69 7.20 9.05
N GLU A 114 -0.81 6.21 9.07
CA GLU A 114 -0.33 5.55 7.86
C GLU A 114 0.01 4.10 8.13
N ILE A 115 -0.22 3.23 7.14
CA ILE A 115 0.32 1.89 7.08
C ILE A 115 1.06 1.70 5.76
N VAL A 116 2.24 1.09 5.82
CA VAL A 116 3.01 0.72 4.64
C VAL A 116 3.38 -0.76 4.74
N VAL A 117 3.01 -1.52 3.71
CA VAL A 117 3.24 -2.96 3.66
C VAL A 117 4.13 -3.31 2.47
N PRO A 118 5.31 -3.91 2.70
CA PRO A 118 6.17 -4.35 1.59
C PRO A 118 5.52 -5.43 0.74
N VAL A 119 5.80 -5.39 -0.56
CA VAL A 119 5.42 -6.43 -1.52
C VAL A 119 6.66 -7.26 -1.81
N PHE A 120 6.57 -8.58 -1.58
CA PHE A 120 7.66 -9.51 -1.80
C PHE A 120 7.43 -10.35 -3.05
N VAL A 121 8.49 -10.50 -3.86
CA VAL A 121 8.55 -11.46 -4.96
C VAL A 121 9.79 -12.31 -4.74
N THR A 122 9.61 -13.62 -4.56
CA THR A 122 10.68 -14.58 -4.28
C THR A 122 11.63 -14.11 -3.16
N GLY A 123 11.05 -13.59 -2.08
CA GLY A 123 11.79 -13.16 -0.89
C GLY A 123 12.45 -11.79 -0.97
N LYS A 124 12.26 -11.06 -2.08
CA LYS A 124 12.79 -9.70 -2.25
C LYS A 124 11.68 -8.67 -2.28
N VAL A 125 11.90 -7.53 -1.65
CA VAL A 125 10.97 -6.41 -1.71
C VAL A 125 11.04 -5.78 -3.10
N VAL A 126 9.90 -5.73 -3.80
CA VAL A 126 9.79 -5.13 -5.14
C VAL A 126 8.96 -3.85 -5.15
N GLY A 127 8.31 -3.56 -4.04
CA GLY A 127 7.45 -2.39 -3.89
C GLY A 127 6.75 -2.42 -2.56
N GLU A 128 5.72 -1.61 -2.43
CA GLU A 128 4.93 -1.52 -1.20
C GLU A 128 3.53 -0.98 -1.47
N LEU A 129 2.60 -1.37 -0.59
CA LEU A 129 1.26 -0.78 -0.50
C LEU A 129 1.31 0.27 0.60
N ASP A 130 0.95 1.51 0.25
CA ASP A 130 0.90 2.65 1.17
C ASP A 130 -0.53 3.14 1.32
N ILE A 131 -0.99 3.28 2.55
CA ILE A 131 -2.34 3.77 2.85
C ILE A 131 -2.26 4.86 3.92
N ASP A 132 -2.82 6.02 3.61
CA ASP A 132 -2.91 7.16 4.51
C ASP A 132 -4.34 7.37 4.96
N SER A 133 -4.51 7.74 6.23
CA SER A 133 -5.81 8.04 6.81
C SER A 133 -5.84 9.45 7.40
N HIS A 134 -7.01 10.10 7.29
CA HIS A 134 -7.30 11.37 7.97
C HIS A 134 -7.68 11.17 9.44
N PHE A 135 -7.63 9.94 9.95
CA PHE A 135 -7.95 9.60 11.33
C PHE A 135 -6.71 9.08 12.03
N LEU A 136 -6.59 9.39 13.32
CA LEU A 136 -5.54 8.83 14.16
C LEU A 136 -5.77 7.32 14.33
N ALA A 137 -4.68 6.56 14.41
CA ALA A 137 -4.68 5.13 14.73
C ALA A 137 -5.64 4.30 13.84
N ALA A 138 -5.80 4.68 12.57
CA ALA A 138 -6.72 4.00 11.66
C ALA A 138 -6.34 2.53 11.39
N PHE A 139 -5.08 2.18 11.57
CA PHE A 139 -4.54 0.85 11.29
C PHE A 139 -4.07 0.12 12.55
N ALA A 140 -4.51 0.57 13.73
CA ALA A 140 -4.16 -0.06 15.00
C ALA A 140 -4.83 -1.43 15.17
N ALA A 141 -6.01 -1.64 14.58
CA ALA A 141 -6.71 -2.91 14.64
C ALA A 141 -6.00 -3.97 13.76
N GLU A 142 -5.88 -5.18 14.28
CA GLU A 142 -5.25 -6.28 13.57
C GLU A 142 -5.96 -6.61 12.25
N ALA A 143 -7.28 -6.45 12.19
CA ALA A 143 -8.08 -6.70 11.00
C ALA A 143 -7.65 -5.81 9.82
N ASP A 144 -7.34 -4.54 10.06
CA ASP A 144 -6.84 -3.63 9.02
C ASP A 144 -5.45 -4.05 8.54
N ARG A 145 -4.56 -4.38 9.48
CA ARG A 145 -3.22 -4.85 9.13
C ARG A 145 -3.27 -6.13 8.30
N LYS A 146 -4.08 -7.11 8.70
CA LYS A 146 -4.24 -8.37 7.98
C LYS A 146 -4.76 -8.16 6.57
N LEU A 147 -5.74 -7.27 6.39
CA LEU A 147 -6.27 -6.95 5.08
C LEU A 147 -5.19 -6.34 4.17
N CYS A 148 -4.45 -5.36 4.66
CA CYS A 148 -3.40 -4.69 3.90
C CYS A 148 -2.25 -5.66 3.55
N GLU A 149 -1.84 -6.48 4.50
CA GLU A 149 -0.81 -7.50 4.27
C GLU A 149 -1.29 -8.57 3.27
N HIS A 150 -2.56 -8.95 3.32
CA HIS A 150 -3.14 -9.88 2.35
C HIS A 150 -3.12 -9.28 0.93
N ALA A 151 -3.51 -8.03 0.77
CA ALA A 151 -3.50 -7.34 -0.51
C ALA A 151 -2.08 -7.29 -1.12
N ALA A 152 -1.09 -6.91 -0.32
CA ALA A 152 0.30 -6.87 -0.75
C ALA A 152 0.82 -8.27 -1.14
N LYS A 153 0.48 -9.28 -0.35
CA LYS A 153 0.86 -10.67 -0.61
C LYS A 153 0.25 -11.20 -1.91
N LEU A 154 -1.00 -10.86 -2.20
CA LEU A 154 -1.65 -11.26 -3.45
C LEU A 154 -0.91 -10.72 -4.66
N LEU A 155 -0.53 -9.44 -4.62
CA LEU A 155 0.25 -8.85 -5.71
C LEU A 155 1.59 -9.54 -5.89
N GLY A 156 2.32 -9.75 -4.80
CA GLY A 156 3.62 -10.43 -4.84
C GLY A 156 3.53 -11.85 -5.42
N LYS A 157 2.56 -12.62 -4.97
CA LYS A 157 2.32 -13.98 -5.49
C LYS A 157 1.91 -13.99 -6.96
N TRP A 158 1.06 -13.02 -7.36
CA TRP A 158 0.66 -12.89 -8.75
C TRP A 158 1.88 -12.64 -9.64
N MET A 159 2.76 -11.74 -9.21
CA MET A 159 4.00 -11.43 -9.95
C MET A 159 4.95 -12.63 -10.02
N GLU A 160 5.02 -13.44 -8.95
CA GLU A 160 5.84 -14.68 -8.94
C GLU A 160 5.37 -15.69 -9.99
N THR A 161 4.06 -15.82 -10.16
CA THR A 161 3.45 -16.77 -11.12
C THR A 161 3.33 -16.21 -12.53
N HIS A 162 3.61 -14.94 -12.73
CA HIS A 162 3.54 -14.26 -14.04
C HIS A 162 4.82 -13.42 -14.26
N PRO A 163 6.00 -14.07 -14.32
CA PRO A 163 7.25 -13.34 -14.49
C PRO A 163 7.25 -12.58 -15.82
N GLY A 164 7.72 -11.32 -15.81
CA GLY A 164 7.77 -10.45 -16.98
C GLY A 164 6.45 -9.74 -17.33
N SER A 165 5.46 -9.80 -16.46
CA SER A 165 4.15 -9.18 -16.68
C SER A 165 3.94 -7.92 -15.84
#